data_207c421917756b765595ce2ec001f9d7
#
_entry.id   207c421917756b765595ce2ec001f9d7
#
_cell.length_a   1.000
_cell.length_b   1.000
_cell.length_c   1.000
_cell.angle_alpha   90.00
_cell.angle_beta   90.00
_cell.angle_gamma   90.00
#
_symmetry.space_group_name_H-M   'P 1'
#
loop_
_entity.id
_entity.type
_entity.pdbx_description
1 polymer ?
#
loop_
_entity_poly.entity_id
_entity_poly.type
_entity_poly.pdbx_seq_one_letter_code
_entity_poly.pdbx_strand_id
1 'polypeptide(L)'
;MKKLLILVAFVALSFGTFAQSVSESTITKRENRRGMVLKEWNTPAGDKRAFLDRKTTYDEFGRKIEEIEYASYGQKWRVVYEYPANSDITAKVVREIEYNDRDKVVRIRKYEYDEDGSKVRQLNYYPNGKLESVKTFEYVPK
;
A
#
# COMPACT_ATOMS: atom_id res chain seq x y z
N MET A 1 -26.16 19.56 21.23
CA MET A 1 -24.91 19.68 20.47
C MET A 1 -23.92 18.57 20.73
N LYS A 2 -23.70 18.21 21.99
CA LYS A 2 -22.79 17.06 22.32
C LYS A 2 -23.26 15.71 21.77
N LYS A 3 -24.57 15.49 21.67
CA LYS A 3 -25.14 14.24 21.11
C LYS A 3 -24.94 14.10 19.61
N LEU A 4 -24.83 15.19 18.88
CA LEU A 4 -24.61 15.19 17.43
C LEU A 4 -23.17 14.80 17.08
N LEU A 5 -22.20 15.23 17.89
CA LEU A 5 -20.79 14.93 17.71
C LEU A 5 -20.49 13.43 17.93
N ILE A 6 -21.19 12.80 18.90
CA ILE A 6 -21.05 11.36 19.17
C ILE A 6 -21.63 10.53 18.01
N LEU A 7 -22.71 10.98 17.41
CA LEU A 7 -23.33 10.29 16.27
C LEU A 7 -22.44 10.33 15.02
N VAL A 8 -21.79 11.47 14.77
CA VAL A 8 -20.86 11.62 13.62
C VAL A 8 -19.62 10.73 13.80
N ALA A 9 -19.09 10.63 15.02
CA ALA A 9 -17.95 9.76 15.31
C ALA A 9 -18.31 8.28 15.14
N PHE A 10 -19.51 7.87 15.51
CA PHE A 10 -20.00 6.51 15.36
C PHE A 10 -20.20 6.12 13.88
N VAL A 11 -20.73 7.04 13.07
CA VAL A 11 -20.90 6.83 11.64
C VAL A 11 -19.55 6.69 10.95
N ALA A 12 -18.55 7.48 11.34
CA ALA A 12 -17.20 7.37 10.80
C ALA A 12 -16.54 6.01 11.10
N LEU A 13 -16.80 5.44 12.28
CA LEU A 13 -16.30 4.12 12.66
C LEU A 13 -16.97 2.97 11.89
N SER A 14 -18.25 3.09 11.56
CA SER A 14 -18.96 2.06 10.80
C SER A 14 -18.57 2.01 9.32
N PHE A 15 -18.10 3.12 8.74
CA PHE A 15 -17.62 3.14 7.36
C PHE A 15 -16.30 2.40 7.17
N GLY A 16 -15.45 2.32 8.19
CA GLY A 16 -14.12 1.70 8.10
C GLY A 16 -14.12 0.18 7.99
N THR A 17 -15.24 -0.50 8.28
CA THR A 17 -15.27 -1.96 8.34
C THR A 17 -15.69 -2.67 7.06
N PHE A 18 -16.40 -2.01 6.14
CA PHE A 18 -16.93 -2.65 4.93
C PHE A 18 -16.17 -2.33 3.66
N ALA A 19 -15.37 -1.26 3.64
CA ALA A 19 -14.83 -0.65 2.45
C ALA A 19 -13.49 -1.21 1.98
N GLN A 20 -12.96 -2.30 2.59
CA GLN A 20 -11.54 -2.64 2.43
C GLN A 20 -11.28 -4.07 1.97
N SER A 21 -12.25 -4.69 1.30
CA SER A 21 -12.07 -6.03 0.75
C SER A 21 -11.50 -5.98 -0.67
N VAL A 22 -10.52 -6.81 -0.92
CA VAL A 22 -9.95 -7.02 -2.24
C VAL A 22 -10.78 -8.03 -3.04
N SER A 23 -10.55 -8.11 -4.35
CA SER A 23 -11.23 -9.07 -5.24
C SER A 23 -10.82 -10.51 -4.91
N GLU A 24 -11.66 -11.47 -5.31
CA GLU A 24 -11.37 -12.90 -5.16
C GLU A 24 -10.07 -13.31 -5.85
N SER A 25 -9.76 -12.76 -7.01
CA SER A 25 -8.51 -13.03 -7.73
C SER A 25 -7.30 -12.56 -6.94
N THR A 26 -7.41 -11.44 -6.23
CA THR A 26 -6.35 -10.96 -5.34
C THR A 26 -6.18 -11.88 -4.14
N ILE A 27 -7.27 -12.37 -3.56
CA ILE A 27 -7.23 -13.33 -2.44
C ILE A 27 -6.51 -14.61 -2.88
N THR A 28 -6.85 -15.16 -4.04
CA THR A 28 -6.19 -16.36 -4.58
C THR A 28 -4.68 -16.15 -4.75
N LYS A 29 -4.28 -15.01 -5.30
CA LYS A 29 -2.86 -14.67 -5.42
C LYS A 29 -2.17 -14.58 -4.06
N ARG A 30 -2.83 -13.96 -3.08
CA ARG A 30 -2.30 -13.82 -1.73
C ARG A 30 -2.13 -15.18 -1.04
N GLU A 31 -3.10 -16.08 -1.16
CA GLU A 31 -2.99 -17.43 -0.62
C GLU A 31 -1.75 -18.15 -1.12
N ASN A 32 -1.40 -17.97 -2.40
CA ASN A 32 -0.23 -18.59 -3.02
C ASN A 32 1.10 -17.91 -2.64
N ARG A 33 1.07 -16.75 -1.98
CA ARG A 33 2.26 -15.94 -1.68
C ARG A 33 2.54 -15.79 -0.19
N ARG A 34 1.86 -16.51 0.66
CA ARG A 34 2.01 -16.42 2.13
C ARG A 34 3.46 -16.61 2.56
N GLY A 35 4.01 -15.61 3.26
CA GLY A 35 5.37 -15.65 3.79
C GLY A 35 6.48 -15.71 2.76
N MET A 36 6.20 -15.41 1.51
CA MET A 36 7.17 -15.50 0.42
C MET A 36 7.94 -14.21 0.20
N VAL A 37 9.09 -14.36 -0.43
CA VAL A 37 9.87 -13.25 -0.99
C VAL A 37 10.03 -13.50 -2.48
N LEU A 38 9.57 -12.57 -3.29
CA LEU A 38 9.79 -12.57 -4.73
C LEU A 38 11.06 -11.81 -5.05
N LYS A 39 11.99 -12.46 -5.75
CA LYS A 39 13.20 -11.80 -6.27
C LYS A 39 13.12 -11.75 -7.78
N GLU A 40 13.28 -10.57 -8.35
CA GLU A 40 13.29 -10.35 -9.80
C GLU A 40 14.71 -10.05 -10.23
N TRP A 41 15.23 -10.88 -11.13
CA TRP A 41 16.59 -10.79 -11.64
C TRP A 41 16.59 -10.30 -13.08
N ASN A 42 17.47 -9.38 -13.39
CA ASN A 42 17.65 -8.87 -14.73
C ASN A 42 19.04 -9.27 -15.25
N THR A 43 19.06 -9.89 -16.42
CA THR A 43 20.31 -10.20 -17.15
C THR A 43 20.34 -9.37 -18.42
N PRO A 44 21.16 -8.31 -18.48
CA PRO A 44 21.27 -7.50 -19.69
C PRO A 44 21.70 -8.34 -20.90
N ALA A 45 21.23 -7.95 -22.08
CA ALA A 45 21.62 -8.63 -23.31
C ALA A 45 23.15 -8.58 -23.50
N GLY A 46 23.75 -9.76 -23.77
CA GLY A 46 25.20 -9.88 -23.92
C GLY A 46 25.95 -10.06 -22.59
N ASP A 47 25.29 -9.94 -21.46
CA ASP A 47 25.89 -10.18 -20.14
C ASP A 47 25.58 -11.62 -19.67
N LYS A 48 26.49 -12.19 -18.89
CA LYS A 48 26.32 -13.51 -18.27
C LYS A 48 25.85 -13.41 -16.81
N ARG A 49 25.83 -12.20 -16.23
CA ARG A 49 25.45 -11.96 -14.85
C ARG A 49 24.03 -11.48 -14.75
N ALA A 50 23.29 -12.09 -13.84
CA ALA A 50 22.01 -11.58 -13.39
C ALA A 50 22.24 -10.61 -12.22
N PHE A 51 21.51 -9.49 -12.24
CA PHE A 51 21.50 -8.51 -11.17
C PHE A 51 20.13 -8.53 -10.49
N LEU A 52 20.12 -8.46 -9.16
CA LEU A 52 18.87 -8.33 -8.42
C LEU A 52 18.28 -6.96 -8.73
N ASP A 53 17.13 -6.96 -9.41
CA ASP A 53 16.43 -5.76 -9.86
C ASP A 53 15.40 -5.30 -8.84
N ARG A 54 14.60 -6.25 -8.31
CA ARG A 54 13.55 -5.97 -7.36
C ARG A 54 13.37 -7.12 -6.37
N LYS A 55 13.03 -6.76 -5.13
CA LYS A 55 12.64 -7.72 -4.10
C LYS A 55 11.30 -7.29 -3.50
N THR A 56 10.34 -8.21 -3.48
CA THR A 56 9.02 -7.98 -2.89
C THR A 56 8.82 -8.96 -1.74
N THR A 57 8.47 -8.47 -0.58
CA THR A 57 8.21 -9.28 0.61
C THR A 57 6.71 -9.33 0.88
N TYR A 58 6.20 -10.52 1.15
CA TYR A 58 4.80 -10.79 1.48
C TYR A 58 4.69 -11.26 2.93
N ASP A 59 3.61 -10.84 3.61
CA ASP A 59 3.34 -11.24 4.99
C ASP A 59 2.73 -12.65 5.08
N GLU A 60 2.32 -13.03 6.28
CA GLU A 60 1.69 -14.33 6.56
C GLU A 60 0.35 -14.53 5.82
N PHE A 61 -0.30 -13.44 5.38
CA PHE A 61 -1.50 -13.48 4.58
C PHE A 61 -1.24 -13.35 3.08
N GLY A 62 0.04 -13.27 2.67
CA GLY A 62 0.40 -13.07 1.27
C GLY A 62 0.18 -11.66 0.76
N ARG A 63 0.02 -10.68 1.67
CA ARG A 63 -0.10 -9.26 1.32
C ARG A 63 1.27 -8.66 1.15
N LYS A 64 1.44 -7.83 0.15
CA LYS A 64 2.71 -7.14 -0.09
C LYS A 64 2.96 -6.11 1.03
N ILE A 65 4.07 -6.27 1.77
CA ILE A 65 4.45 -5.37 2.87
C ILE A 65 5.67 -4.54 2.55
N GLU A 66 6.51 -4.95 1.60
CA GLU A 66 7.70 -4.20 1.23
C GLU A 66 8.07 -4.49 -0.21
N GLU A 67 8.55 -3.47 -0.91
CA GLU A 67 9.08 -3.56 -2.26
C GLU A 67 10.34 -2.72 -2.35
N ILE A 68 11.45 -3.32 -2.77
CA ILE A 68 12.74 -2.64 -2.93
C ILE A 68 13.16 -2.75 -4.38
N GLU A 69 13.46 -1.63 -5.02
CA GLU A 69 14.11 -1.59 -6.32
C GLU A 69 15.59 -1.27 -6.13
N TYR A 70 16.44 -1.99 -6.87
CA TYR A 70 17.88 -1.86 -6.81
C TYR A 70 18.44 -1.22 -8.06
N ALA A 71 19.50 -0.43 -7.90
CA ALA A 71 20.37 0.04 -8.95
C ALA A 71 21.74 -0.58 -8.74
N SER A 72 22.72 -0.23 -9.60
CA SER A 72 24.09 -0.76 -9.49
C SER A 72 24.77 -0.45 -8.15
N TYR A 73 24.34 0.63 -7.49
CA TYR A 73 24.90 1.10 -6.21
C TYR A 73 24.17 0.52 -4.98
N GLY A 74 23.11 -0.26 -5.16
CA GLY A 74 22.29 -0.79 -4.08
C GLY A 74 20.84 -0.34 -4.16
N GLN A 75 20.22 -0.08 -3.01
CA GLN A 75 18.82 0.37 -2.96
C GLN A 75 18.63 1.70 -3.72
N LYS A 76 17.72 1.69 -4.69
CA LYS A 76 17.28 2.88 -5.41
C LYS A 76 16.12 3.55 -4.67
N TRP A 77 15.12 2.75 -4.28
CA TRP A 77 14.00 3.16 -3.44
C TRP A 77 13.41 1.94 -2.74
N ARG A 78 12.64 2.20 -1.70
CA ARG A 78 11.91 1.18 -0.94
C ARG A 78 10.53 1.70 -0.57
N VAL A 79 9.51 0.88 -0.73
CA VAL A 79 8.14 1.19 -0.32
C VAL A 79 7.70 0.17 0.72
N VAL A 80 7.13 0.66 1.82
CA VAL A 80 6.49 -0.16 2.85
C VAL A 80 4.99 0.04 2.74
N TYR A 81 4.24 -1.05 2.76
CA TYR A 81 2.78 -1.07 2.67
C TYR A 81 2.19 -1.48 4.01
N GLU A 82 1.24 -0.69 4.51
CA GLU A 82 0.56 -0.95 5.77
C GLU A 82 -0.92 -1.25 5.52
N TYR A 83 -1.44 -2.15 6.34
CA TYR A 83 -2.84 -2.59 6.31
C TYR A 83 -3.50 -2.24 7.65
N PRO A 84 -4.85 -2.21 7.73
CA PRO A 84 -5.51 -1.97 9.01
C PRO A 84 -5.06 -2.97 10.08
N ALA A 85 -4.97 -2.50 11.32
CA ALA A 85 -4.65 -3.37 12.45
C ALA A 85 -5.67 -4.51 12.56
N ASN A 86 -5.18 -5.72 12.90
CA ASN A 86 -6.00 -6.92 13.05
C ASN A 86 -6.80 -7.30 11.79
N SER A 87 -6.33 -6.88 10.63
CA SER A 87 -6.93 -7.24 9.34
C SER A 87 -6.36 -8.56 8.83
N ASP A 88 -7.02 -9.13 7.83
CA ASP A 88 -6.70 -10.42 7.24
C ASP A 88 -6.32 -10.31 5.75
N ILE A 89 -6.38 -11.44 5.06
CA ILE A 89 -6.06 -11.57 3.64
C ILE A 89 -6.91 -10.66 2.73
N THR A 90 -8.08 -10.21 3.19
CA THR A 90 -9.01 -9.39 2.40
C THR A 90 -8.69 -7.89 2.41
N ALA A 91 -7.83 -7.44 3.31
CA ALA A 91 -7.58 -6.03 3.55
C ALA A 91 -6.89 -5.34 2.38
N LYS A 92 -7.24 -4.07 2.16
CA LYS A 92 -6.56 -3.16 1.23
C LYS A 92 -5.50 -2.35 1.97
N VAL A 93 -4.48 -1.92 1.23
CA VAL A 93 -3.46 -1.00 1.72
C VAL A 93 -4.11 0.30 2.19
N VAL A 94 -3.77 0.74 3.39
CA VAL A 94 -4.24 2.02 3.93
C VAL A 94 -3.15 3.08 3.98
N ARG A 95 -1.88 2.66 3.96
CA ARG A 95 -0.75 3.57 4.03
C ARG A 95 0.46 3.02 3.29
N GLU A 96 1.16 3.89 2.57
CA GLU A 96 2.44 3.60 1.95
C GLU A 96 3.48 4.59 2.44
N ILE A 97 4.69 4.09 2.73
CA ILE A 97 5.83 4.91 3.11
C ILE A 97 6.93 4.65 2.10
N GLU A 98 7.37 5.71 1.42
CA GLU A 98 8.41 5.65 0.41
C GLU A 98 9.73 6.17 0.97
N TYR A 99 10.79 5.39 0.78
CA TYR A 99 12.16 5.70 1.21
C TYR A 99 13.06 5.85 -0.02
N ASN A 100 14.03 6.74 0.08
CA ASN A 100 15.02 6.95 -0.97
C ASN A 100 16.21 5.95 -0.86
N ASP A 101 17.25 6.18 -1.66
CA ASP A 101 18.47 5.38 -1.71
C ASP A 101 19.29 5.43 -0.40
N ARG A 102 19.05 6.42 0.45
CA ARG A 102 19.68 6.56 1.77
C ARG A 102 18.79 6.08 2.91
N ASP A 103 17.70 5.39 2.55
CA ASP A 103 16.71 4.85 3.49
C ASP A 103 16.03 5.92 4.36
N LYS A 104 15.87 7.12 3.77
CA LYS A 104 15.14 8.23 4.40
C LYS A 104 13.75 8.35 3.79
N VAL A 105 12.76 8.61 4.62
CA VAL A 105 11.37 8.82 4.18
C VAL A 105 11.32 10.04 3.26
N VAL A 106 10.73 9.86 2.06
CA VAL A 106 10.53 10.94 1.09
C VAL A 106 9.06 11.26 0.90
N ARG A 107 8.16 10.32 1.16
CA ARG A 107 6.72 10.50 1.02
C ARG A 107 5.94 9.49 1.84
N ILE A 108 4.79 9.94 2.34
CA ILE A 108 3.81 9.08 2.99
C ILE A 108 2.47 9.30 2.29
N ARG A 109 1.77 8.22 1.94
CA ARG A 109 0.43 8.25 1.34
C ARG A 109 -0.53 7.48 2.21
N LYS A 110 -1.74 8.04 2.39
CA LYS A 110 -2.86 7.34 3.02
C LYS A 110 -4.01 7.22 2.02
N TYR A 111 -4.73 6.11 2.08
CA TYR A 111 -5.83 5.83 1.17
C TYR A 111 -7.14 5.71 1.93
N GLU A 112 -8.21 6.27 1.36
CA GLU A 112 -9.57 6.11 1.85
C GLU A 112 -10.42 5.50 0.73
N TYR A 113 -11.28 4.57 1.11
CA TYR A 113 -12.15 3.81 0.19
C TYR A 113 -13.60 4.02 0.55
N ASP A 114 -14.50 3.88 -0.44
CA ASP A 114 -15.94 3.87 -0.24
C ASP A 114 -16.46 2.47 0.11
N GLU A 115 -17.79 2.34 0.24
CA GLU A 115 -18.45 1.07 0.58
C GLU A 115 -18.20 -0.03 -0.45
N ASP A 116 -18.03 0.33 -1.71
CA ASP A 116 -17.75 -0.60 -2.80
C ASP A 116 -16.28 -1.00 -2.87
N GLY A 117 -15.45 -0.44 -1.99
CA GLY A 117 -14.01 -0.67 -2.00
C GLY A 117 -13.27 0.15 -3.06
N SER A 118 -13.90 1.14 -3.66
CA SER A 118 -13.27 2.05 -4.60
C SER A 118 -12.53 3.16 -3.86
N LYS A 119 -11.38 3.54 -4.37
CA LYS A 119 -10.56 4.60 -3.77
C LYS A 119 -11.25 5.94 -3.96
N VAL A 120 -11.49 6.67 -2.88
CA VAL A 120 -12.13 8.00 -2.92
C VAL A 120 -11.16 9.13 -2.64
N ARG A 121 -10.15 8.91 -1.79
CA ARG A 121 -9.11 9.91 -1.51
C ARG A 121 -7.75 9.27 -1.34
N GLN A 122 -6.74 10.01 -1.74
CA GLN A 122 -5.35 9.74 -1.45
C GLN A 122 -4.75 10.99 -0.81
N LEU A 123 -4.30 10.87 0.44
CA LEU A 123 -3.67 11.95 1.16
C LEU A 123 -2.16 11.77 1.07
N ASN A 124 -1.47 12.77 0.56
CA ASN A 124 -0.02 12.77 0.41
C ASN A 124 0.60 13.66 1.48
N TYR A 125 1.58 13.13 2.18
CA TYR A 125 2.26 13.83 3.28
C TYR A 125 3.75 13.98 2.99
N TYR A 126 4.30 15.10 3.46
CA TYR A 126 5.74 15.27 3.55
C TYR A 126 6.34 14.34 4.62
N PRO A 127 7.66 14.11 4.61
CA PRO A 127 8.32 13.29 5.65
C PRO A 127 8.07 13.76 7.07
N ASN A 128 7.86 15.07 7.27
CA ASN A 128 7.57 15.66 8.58
C ASN A 128 6.13 15.46 9.06
N GLY A 129 5.28 14.78 8.27
CA GLY A 129 3.88 14.52 8.59
C GLY A 129 2.91 15.61 8.18
N LYS A 130 3.38 16.71 7.61
CA LYS A 130 2.49 17.76 7.09
C LYS A 130 1.82 17.33 5.80
N LEU A 131 0.54 17.65 5.66
CA LEU A 131 -0.21 17.36 4.44
C LEU A 131 0.36 18.17 3.26
N GLU A 132 0.73 17.47 2.19
CA GLU A 132 1.22 18.06 0.95
C GLU A 132 0.07 18.32 -0.03
N SER A 133 -0.78 17.32 -0.24
CA SER A 133 -1.88 17.39 -1.19
C SER A 133 -2.93 16.32 -0.91
N VAL A 134 -4.13 16.54 -1.42
CA VAL A 134 -5.20 15.54 -1.42
C VAL A 134 -5.61 15.26 -2.86
N LYS A 135 -5.56 14.01 -3.26
CA LYS A 135 -6.08 13.56 -4.55
C LYS A 135 -7.45 12.93 -4.32
N THR A 136 -8.46 13.44 -5.01
CA THR A 136 -9.83 12.94 -4.93
C THR A 136 -10.16 12.19 -6.21
N PHE A 137 -10.85 11.06 -6.08
CA PHE A 137 -11.28 10.23 -7.20
C PHE A 137 -12.79 10.35 -7.36
N GLU A 138 -13.22 10.73 -8.55
CA GLU A 138 -14.62 10.90 -8.89
C GLU A 138 -14.97 9.90 -10.00
N TYR A 139 -15.93 9.02 -9.72
CA TYR A 139 -16.37 8.01 -10.68
C TYR A 139 -17.63 8.51 -11.38
N VAL A 140 -17.45 9.01 -12.60
CA VAL A 140 -18.52 9.60 -13.38
C VAL A 140 -19.05 8.58 -14.40
N PRO A 141 -20.37 8.32 -14.43
CA PRO A 141 -20.96 7.42 -15.44
C PRO A 141 -20.68 7.90 -16.86
N LYS A 142 -20.49 6.97 -17.79
CA LYS A 142 -20.34 7.28 -19.22
C LYS A 142 -21.63 7.81 -19.82
#